data_ce4b729311119378cfcd7642e2f69d0b
#
_entry.id   ce4b729311119378cfcd7642e2f69d0b
#
_cell.length_a   1.000
_cell.length_b   1.000
_cell.length_c   1.000
_cell.angle_alpha   90.00
_cell.angle_beta   90.00
_cell.angle_gamma   90.00
#
_symmetry.space_group_name_H-M   'P 1'
#
loop_
_entity.id
_entity.type
_entity.pdbx_description
1 polymer ?
#
loop_
_entity_poly.entity_id
_entity_poly.type
_entity_poly.pdbx_seq_one_letter_code
_entity_poly.pdbx_strand_id
1 'polypeptide(L)'
;MKPRGIRNNNPLNIRRSTDRWVGVREEQTDKSFVQFESMAYGYRAAWKTLQSYYNRFCQQSKAFTVRNIIHRWAPPNENNTEAYIRTVLTLSGIGAQENLLPPENVDSYHRLSKLLEAMTVMENGIRLNDVDTEAIFQGYKLAFPRNAHELDKWMLEEDEYRDW
;
A
#
# COMPACT_ATOMS: atom_id res chain seq x y z
N MET A 1 -7.86 -15.87 -15.62
CA MET A 1 -6.85 -16.20 -14.56
C MET A 1 -6.58 -14.95 -13.73
N LYS A 2 -6.54 -15.08 -12.41
CA LYS A 2 -6.19 -13.95 -11.53
C LYS A 2 -4.74 -13.52 -11.73
N PRO A 3 -4.43 -12.21 -11.68
CA PRO A 3 -3.06 -11.72 -11.71
C PRO A 3 -2.18 -12.34 -10.62
N ARG A 4 -0.87 -12.40 -10.89
CA ARG A 4 0.10 -13.05 -10.01
C ARG A 4 0.09 -12.49 -8.57
N GLY A 5 0.04 -11.17 -8.42
CA GLY A 5 -0.01 -10.54 -7.11
C GLY A 5 -1.28 -10.92 -6.34
N ILE A 6 -2.41 -10.99 -7.01
CA ILE A 6 -3.67 -11.39 -6.38
C ILE A 6 -3.63 -12.87 -5.96
N ARG A 7 -3.11 -13.75 -6.81
CA ARG A 7 -2.96 -15.18 -6.47
C ARG A 7 -2.03 -15.42 -5.28
N ASN A 8 -1.02 -14.58 -5.15
CA ASN A 8 -0.04 -14.66 -4.07
C ASN A 8 -0.49 -13.96 -2.78
N ASN A 9 -1.67 -13.34 -2.75
CA ASN A 9 -2.07 -12.42 -1.69
C ASN A 9 -1.00 -11.34 -1.42
N ASN A 10 -0.32 -10.91 -2.48
CA ASN A 10 0.76 -9.93 -2.46
C ASN A 10 0.44 -8.81 -3.45
N PRO A 11 -0.42 -7.86 -3.06
CA PRO A 11 -1.02 -6.90 -4.00
C PRO A 11 -0.01 -5.96 -4.66
N LEU A 12 1.13 -5.72 -4.05
CA LEU A 12 2.20 -4.89 -4.62
C LEU A 12 3.35 -5.70 -5.23
N ASN A 13 3.23 -7.01 -5.36
CA ASN A 13 4.30 -7.86 -5.90
C ASN A 13 5.64 -7.65 -5.17
N ILE A 14 5.61 -7.66 -3.84
CA ILE A 14 6.82 -7.57 -3.03
C ILE A 14 7.73 -8.75 -3.34
N ARG A 15 8.98 -8.46 -3.73
CA ARG A 15 9.96 -9.48 -4.09
C ARG A 15 10.47 -10.23 -2.86
N ARG A 16 10.78 -11.49 -3.05
CA ARG A 16 11.48 -12.28 -2.04
C ARG A 16 12.84 -11.67 -1.73
N SER A 17 13.17 -11.60 -0.46
CA SER A 17 14.43 -11.05 0.07
C SER A 17 14.76 -11.75 1.39
N THR A 18 15.71 -11.20 2.14
CA THR A 18 16.01 -11.64 3.50
C THR A 18 15.02 -11.12 4.54
N ASP A 19 14.09 -10.25 4.15
CA ASP A 19 13.05 -9.75 5.04
C ASP A 19 12.14 -10.88 5.50
N ARG A 20 11.79 -10.85 6.79
CA ARG A 20 10.89 -11.82 7.41
C ARG A 20 9.51 -11.19 7.62
N TRP A 21 8.67 -11.34 6.61
CA TRP A 21 7.31 -10.83 6.67
C TRP A 21 6.42 -11.69 7.57
N VAL A 22 5.52 -11.02 8.30
CA VAL A 22 4.48 -11.68 9.08
C VAL A 22 3.37 -12.17 8.14
N GLY A 23 2.82 -13.35 8.41
CA GLY A 23 1.67 -13.89 7.68
C GLY A 23 2.01 -14.48 6.31
N VAL A 24 3.26 -14.89 6.11
CA VAL A 24 3.65 -15.63 4.88
C VAL A 24 3.15 -17.06 4.92
N ARG A 25 2.86 -17.61 3.73
CA ARG A 25 2.57 -19.04 3.59
C ARG A 25 3.78 -19.86 4.04
N GLU A 26 3.53 -20.98 4.68
CA GLU A 26 4.58 -21.91 5.09
C GLU A 26 5.40 -22.37 3.87
N GLU A 27 4.71 -22.75 2.79
CA GLU A 27 5.35 -23.12 1.53
C GLU A 27 5.30 -21.94 0.54
N GLN A 28 6.48 -21.50 0.10
CA GLN A 28 6.65 -20.46 -0.89
C GLN A 28 6.96 -21.10 -2.25
N THR A 29 5.97 -21.10 -3.13
CA THR A 29 6.08 -21.74 -4.46
C THR A 29 6.44 -20.76 -5.58
N ASP A 30 6.30 -19.44 -5.32
CA ASP A 30 6.72 -18.41 -6.26
C ASP A 30 8.21 -18.11 -6.05
N LYS A 31 9.00 -18.20 -7.11
CA LYS A 31 10.46 -18.00 -7.03
C LYS A 31 10.88 -16.55 -6.83
N SER A 32 10.02 -15.61 -7.19
CA SER A 32 10.35 -14.18 -7.25
C SER A 32 9.62 -13.35 -6.21
N PHE A 33 8.38 -13.69 -5.91
CA PHE A 33 7.50 -12.88 -5.06
C PHE A 33 7.06 -13.63 -3.82
N VAL A 34 6.91 -12.87 -2.73
CA VAL A 34 6.40 -13.39 -1.46
C VAL A 34 4.94 -13.82 -1.63
N GLN A 35 4.57 -14.93 -1.02
CA GLN A 35 3.18 -15.39 -0.94
C GLN A 35 2.69 -15.28 0.50
N PHE A 36 1.58 -14.55 0.69
CA PHE A 36 0.97 -14.35 2.00
C PHE A 36 -0.24 -15.28 2.20
N GLU A 37 -0.59 -15.52 3.46
CA GLU A 37 -1.74 -16.35 3.84
C GLU A 37 -3.07 -15.68 3.49
N SER A 38 -3.11 -14.33 3.55
CA SER A 38 -4.28 -13.54 3.22
C SER A 38 -3.87 -12.22 2.56
N MET A 39 -4.84 -11.60 1.86
CA MET A 39 -4.63 -10.28 1.28
C MET A 39 -4.35 -9.21 2.35
N ALA A 40 -4.96 -9.35 3.54
CA ALA A 40 -4.68 -8.45 4.67
C ALA A 40 -3.21 -8.46 5.07
N TYR A 41 -2.56 -9.62 5.13
CA TYR A 41 -1.13 -9.71 5.41
C TYR A 41 -0.28 -9.16 4.26
N GLY A 42 -0.71 -9.31 3.03
CA GLY A 42 -0.07 -8.66 1.89
C GLY A 42 -0.11 -7.14 1.99
N TYR A 43 -1.23 -6.57 2.39
CA TYR A 43 -1.33 -5.13 2.64
C TYR A 43 -0.61 -4.70 3.93
N ARG A 44 -0.56 -5.54 4.96
CA ARG A 44 0.31 -5.26 6.11
C ARG A 44 1.74 -5.00 5.66
N ALA A 45 2.26 -5.84 4.79
CA ALA A 45 3.61 -5.67 4.22
C ALA A 45 3.72 -4.38 3.40
N ALA A 46 2.69 -4.03 2.64
CA ALA A 46 2.63 -2.76 1.90
C ALA A 46 2.70 -1.55 2.84
N TRP A 47 1.91 -1.53 3.90
CA TRP A 47 1.92 -0.47 4.90
C TRP A 47 3.28 -0.33 5.59
N LYS A 48 3.90 -1.45 5.95
CA LYS A 48 5.25 -1.48 6.55
C LYS A 48 6.32 -0.99 5.58
N THR A 49 6.17 -1.28 4.30
CA THR A 49 7.06 -0.76 3.26
C THR A 49 6.96 0.76 3.17
N LEU A 50 5.75 1.33 3.17
CA LEU A 50 5.55 2.78 3.18
C LEU A 50 6.15 3.43 4.44
N GLN A 51 6.01 2.80 5.61
CA GLN A 51 6.64 3.28 6.85
C GLN A 51 8.17 3.32 6.73
N SER A 52 8.75 2.27 6.18
CA SER A 52 10.19 2.21 5.93
C SER A 52 10.66 3.32 4.99
N TYR A 53 9.89 3.61 3.93
CA TYR A 53 10.17 4.70 3.00
C TYR A 53 10.09 6.06 3.70
N TYR A 54 9.04 6.29 4.48
CA TYR A 54 8.89 7.52 5.24
C TYR A 54 10.11 7.77 6.14
N ASN A 55 10.50 6.77 6.92
CA ASN A 55 11.64 6.88 7.83
C ASN A 55 12.95 7.18 7.09
N ARG A 56 13.17 6.50 5.97
CA ARG A 56 14.34 6.74 5.11
C ARG A 56 14.35 8.15 4.53
N PHE A 57 13.21 8.61 4.03
CA PHE A 57 13.09 9.95 3.43
C PHE A 57 13.34 11.04 4.48
N CYS A 58 12.85 10.87 5.71
CA CYS A 58 13.16 11.78 6.82
C CYS A 58 14.68 11.89 7.06
N GLN A 59 15.39 10.78 7.06
CA GLN A 59 16.85 10.78 7.22
C GLN A 59 17.58 11.49 6.08
N GLN A 60 16.99 11.50 4.89
CA GLN A 60 17.53 12.13 3.69
C GLN A 60 17.01 13.56 3.48
N SER A 61 16.24 14.11 4.41
CA SER A 61 15.54 15.40 4.27
C SER A 61 14.69 15.46 2.99
N LYS A 62 14.06 14.34 2.66
CA LYS A 62 13.27 14.17 1.44
C LYS A 62 11.80 14.13 1.77
N ALA A 63 10.97 14.84 1.00
CA ALA A 63 9.53 14.87 1.20
C ALA A 63 8.86 13.51 0.89
N PHE A 64 7.79 13.20 1.62
CA PHE A 64 7.01 11.97 1.42
C PHE A 64 5.88 12.24 0.42
N THR A 65 6.26 12.29 -0.84
CA THR A 65 5.35 12.54 -1.97
C THR A 65 5.16 11.29 -2.81
N VAL A 66 4.07 11.23 -3.59
CA VAL A 66 3.84 10.14 -4.54
C VAL A 66 5.05 9.96 -5.45
N ARG A 67 5.60 11.04 -6.00
CA ARG A 67 6.78 10.99 -6.89
C ARG A 67 7.96 10.28 -6.21
N ASN A 68 8.31 10.68 -5.00
CA ASN A 68 9.44 10.10 -4.29
C ASN A 68 9.20 8.63 -3.90
N ILE A 69 7.96 8.31 -3.50
CA ILE A 69 7.56 6.94 -3.19
C ILE A 69 7.70 6.04 -4.43
N ILE A 70 7.15 6.47 -5.56
CA ILE A 70 7.16 5.66 -6.79
C ILE A 70 8.55 5.57 -7.39
N HIS A 71 9.38 6.61 -7.33
CA HIS A 71 10.79 6.52 -7.74
C HIS A 71 11.56 5.46 -6.95
N ARG A 72 11.26 5.33 -5.67
CA ARG A 72 11.85 4.28 -4.83
C ARG A 72 11.28 2.90 -5.15
N TRP A 73 9.96 2.82 -5.33
CA TRP A 73 9.25 1.57 -5.58
C TRP A 73 9.54 0.98 -6.97
N ALA A 74 9.47 1.83 -7.99
CA ALA A 74 9.60 1.47 -9.40
C ALA A 74 10.65 2.37 -10.09
N PRO A 75 11.96 2.15 -9.82
CA PRO A 75 13.01 3.03 -10.30
C PRO A 75 13.12 3.04 -11.84
N PRO A 76 13.57 4.18 -12.44
CA PRO A 76 13.53 4.40 -13.88
C PRO A 76 14.37 3.42 -14.71
N ASN A 77 15.38 2.80 -14.15
CA ASN A 77 16.22 1.83 -14.83
C ASN A 77 15.50 0.50 -15.14
N GLU A 78 14.38 0.23 -14.44
CA GLU A 78 13.61 -1.01 -14.58
C GLU A 78 12.16 -0.77 -15.03
N ASN A 79 11.67 0.47 -15.00
CA ASN A 79 10.25 0.80 -15.16
C ASN A 79 10.06 2.09 -15.95
N ASN A 80 8.84 2.27 -16.50
CA ASN A 80 8.37 3.58 -16.94
C ASN A 80 7.80 4.34 -15.73
N THR A 81 8.68 4.87 -14.91
CA THR A 81 8.36 5.52 -13.63
C THR A 81 7.43 6.71 -13.80
N GLU A 82 7.64 7.56 -14.83
CA GLU A 82 6.79 8.73 -15.05
C GLU A 82 5.35 8.34 -15.39
N ALA A 83 5.15 7.30 -16.20
CA ALA A 83 3.81 6.78 -16.50
C ALA A 83 3.15 6.21 -15.24
N TYR A 84 3.90 5.51 -14.42
CA TYR A 84 3.42 4.99 -13.14
C TYR A 84 2.96 6.12 -12.22
N ILE A 85 3.78 7.15 -12.05
CA ILE A 85 3.45 8.34 -11.23
C ILE A 85 2.17 9.01 -11.72
N ARG A 86 2.04 9.30 -13.02
CA ARG A 86 0.85 9.93 -13.58
C ARG A 86 -0.41 9.13 -13.30
N THR A 87 -0.37 7.83 -13.51
CA THR A 87 -1.52 6.96 -13.26
C THR A 87 -1.90 6.94 -11.79
N VAL A 88 -0.92 6.82 -10.91
CA VAL A 88 -1.17 6.83 -9.46
C VAL A 88 -1.77 8.15 -8.99
N LEU A 89 -1.26 9.29 -9.47
CA LEU A 89 -1.82 10.61 -9.14
C LEU A 89 -3.28 10.72 -9.61
N THR A 90 -3.57 10.27 -10.82
CA THR A 90 -4.93 10.29 -11.38
C THR A 90 -5.88 9.41 -10.58
N LEU A 91 -5.50 8.17 -10.28
CA LEU A 91 -6.36 7.21 -9.59
C LEU A 91 -6.55 7.54 -8.11
N SER A 92 -5.52 8.04 -7.45
CA SER A 92 -5.56 8.32 -6.01
C SER A 92 -6.18 9.68 -5.65
N GLY A 93 -6.14 10.63 -6.57
CA GLY A 93 -6.55 12.02 -6.30
C GLY A 93 -5.57 12.78 -5.41
N ILE A 94 -4.39 12.23 -5.15
CA ILE A 94 -3.35 12.91 -4.35
C ILE A 94 -2.66 13.96 -5.21
N GLY A 95 -2.39 15.14 -4.62
CA GLY A 95 -1.68 16.22 -5.31
C GLY A 95 -0.22 15.86 -5.62
N ALA A 96 0.28 16.33 -6.78
CA ALA A 96 1.63 16.01 -7.27
C ALA A 96 2.75 16.40 -6.29
N GLN A 97 2.54 17.46 -5.52
CA GLN A 97 3.52 17.98 -4.56
C GLN A 97 3.06 17.82 -3.09
N GLU A 98 1.97 17.09 -2.87
CA GLU A 98 1.44 16.87 -1.53
C GLU A 98 2.43 16.08 -0.69
N ASN A 99 2.85 16.67 0.44
CA ASN A 99 3.71 16.01 1.42
C ASN A 99 2.82 15.22 2.37
N LEU A 100 2.86 13.90 2.26
CA LEU A 100 1.98 12.99 2.98
C LEU A 100 2.47 12.78 4.41
N LEU A 101 1.52 12.49 5.32
CA LEU A 101 1.83 12.15 6.70
C LEU A 101 2.43 10.74 6.80
N PRO A 102 3.17 10.44 7.89
CA PRO A 102 3.71 9.09 8.09
C PRO A 102 2.59 8.06 8.22
N PRO A 103 2.80 6.82 7.72
CA PRO A 103 1.76 5.79 7.75
C PRO A 103 1.23 5.47 9.16
N GLU A 104 2.09 5.53 10.19
CA GLU A 104 1.70 5.28 11.59
C GLU A 104 0.83 6.39 12.20
N ASN A 105 0.66 7.52 11.52
CA ASN A 105 -0.31 8.53 11.90
C ASN A 105 -1.67 8.15 11.29
N VAL A 106 -2.69 7.93 12.10
CA VAL A 106 -4.02 7.51 11.64
C VAL A 106 -4.62 8.49 10.63
N ASP A 107 -4.31 9.78 10.73
CA ASP A 107 -4.78 10.80 9.80
C ASP A 107 -4.25 10.62 8.36
N SER A 108 -3.21 9.82 8.18
CA SER A 108 -2.69 9.48 6.86
C SER A 108 -3.51 8.40 6.13
N TYR A 109 -4.35 7.67 6.86
CA TYR A 109 -5.00 6.46 6.34
C TYR A 109 -5.76 6.71 5.04
N HIS A 110 -6.60 7.74 5.01
CA HIS A 110 -7.43 8.02 3.84
C HIS A 110 -6.58 8.25 2.56
N ARG A 111 -5.55 9.09 2.65
CA ARG A 111 -4.65 9.39 1.51
C ARG A 111 -3.81 8.18 1.12
N LEU A 112 -3.16 7.54 2.08
CA LEU A 112 -2.27 6.43 1.79
C LEU A 112 -3.01 5.16 1.38
N SER A 113 -4.25 4.94 1.84
CA SER A 113 -5.09 3.85 1.33
C SER A 113 -5.40 4.04 -0.16
N LYS A 114 -5.69 5.26 -0.60
CA LYS A 114 -5.89 5.59 -2.02
C LYS A 114 -4.61 5.37 -2.85
N LEU A 115 -3.46 5.68 -2.29
CA LEU A 115 -2.17 5.37 -2.91
C LEU A 115 -2.02 3.85 -3.11
N LEU A 116 -2.30 3.04 -2.09
CA LEU A 116 -2.19 1.58 -2.18
C LEU A 116 -3.21 0.98 -3.16
N GLU A 117 -4.43 1.52 -3.22
CA GLU A 117 -5.41 1.12 -4.25
C GLU A 117 -4.83 1.34 -5.65
N ALA A 118 -4.29 2.54 -5.92
CA ALA A 118 -3.72 2.89 -7.21
C ALA A 118 -2.50 2.02 -7.57
N MET A 119 -1.61 1.77 -6.61
CA MET A 119 -0.46 0.89 -6.81
C MET A 119 -0.90 -0.56 -7.09
N THR A 120 -1.94 -1.05 -6.43
CA THR A 120 -2.51 -2.38 -6.67
C THR A 120 -3.01 -2.50 -8.12
N VAL A 121 -3.69 -1.47 -8.63
CA VAL A 121 -4.13 -1.41 -10.03
C VAL A 121 -2.92 -1.50 -10.97
N MET A 122 -1.88 -0.72 -10.71
CA MET A 122 -0.66 -0.73 -11.54
C MET A 122 0.03 -2.09 -11.54
N GLU A 123 0.16 -2.72 -10.38
CA GLU A 123 0.88 -3.98 -10.23
C GLU A 123 0.13 -5.18 -10.84
N ASN A 124 -1.19 -5.14 -10.88
CA ASN A 124 -2.01 -6.29 -11.25
C ASN A 124 -2.83 -6.10 -12.52
N GLY A 125 -2.93 -4.89 -13.05
CA GLY A 125 -3.75 -4.61 -14.23
C GLY A 125 -5.24 -4.83 -14.00
N ILE A 126 -5.70 -4.69 -12.77
CA ILE A 126 -7.13 -4.79 -12.40
C ILE A 126 -7.77 -3.40 -12.38
N ARG A 127 -9.12 -3.37 -12.36
CA ARG A 127 -9.85 -2.12 -12.23
C ARG A 127 -9.82 -1.63 -10.78
N LEU A 128 -9.92 -0.31 -10.60
CA LEU A 128 -9.94 0.29 -9.26
C LEU A 128 -11.05 -0.30 -8.37
N ASN A 129 -12.23 -0.53 -8.94
CA ASN A 129 -13.37 -1.11 -8.21
C ASN A 129 -13.16 -2.56 -7.78
N ASP A 130 -12.19 -3.26 -8.36
CA ASP A 130 -11.86 -4.64 -8.03
C ASP A 130 -10.80 -4.77 -6.93
N VAL A 131 -10.28 -3.64 -6.44
CA VAL A 131 -9.33 -3.63 -5.33
C VAL A 131 -10.05 -3.97 -4.03
N ASP A 132 -9.44 -4.87 -3.23
CA ASP A 132 -9.96 -5.29 -1.94
C ASP A 132 -9.64 -4.23 -0.87
N THR A 133 -10.52 -3.22 -0.75
CA THR A 133 -10.35 -2.11 0.19
C THR A 133 -10.48 -2.55 1.65
N GLU A 134 -11.28 -3.57 1.93
CA GLU A 134 -11.37 -4.15 3.27
C GLU A 134 -10.04 -4.78 3.71
N ALA A 135 -9.35 -5.45 2.79
CA ALA A 135 -8.03 -6.01 3.08
C ALA A 135 -6.98 -4.90 3.33
N ILE A 136 -7.06 -3.76 2.65
CA ILE A 136 -6.21 -2.59 2.94
C ILE A 136 -6.43 -2.13 4.38
N PHE A 137 -7.69 -2.01 4.80
CA PHE A 137 -8.09 -1.61 6.15
C PHE A 137 -7.59 -2.61 7.21
N GLN A 138 -7.84 -3.90 7.01
CA GLN A 138 -7.37 -4.94 7.91
C GLN A 138 -5.83 -4.98 7.96
N GLY A 139 -5.17 -4.80 6.84
CA GLY A 139 -3.71 -4.72 6.75
C GLY A 139 -3.13 -3.56 7.56
N TYR A 140 -3.79 -2.41 7.54
CA TYR A 140 -3.39 -1.26 8.38
C TYR A 140 -3.44 -1.61 9.87
N LYS A 141 -4.54 -2.21 10.33
CA LYS A 141 -4.69 -2.61 11.74
C LYS A 141 -3.65 -3.65 12.17
N LEU A 142 -3.30 -4.56 11.28
CA LEU A 142 -2.21 -5.52 11.52
C LEU A 142 -0.84 -4.85 11.56
N ALA A 143 -0.61 -3.85 10.72
CA ALA A 143 0.65 -3.11 10.66
C ALA A 143 0.84 -2.18 11.87
N PHE A 144 -0.26 -1.53 12.32
CA PHE A 144 -0.26 -0.51 13.36
C PHE A 144 -1.34 -0.80 14.40
N PRO A 145 -1.19 -1.85 15.19
CA PRO A 145 -2.24 -2.29 16.11
C PRO A 145 -2.62 -1.25 17.19
N ARG A 146 -1.71 -0.32 17.52
CA ARG A 146 -2.01 0.79 18.44
C ARG A 146 -3.04 1.76 17.90
N ASN A 147 -3.15 1.87 16.56
CA ASN A 147 -4.09 2.76 15.89
C ASN A 147 -5.41 2.07 15.51
N ALA A 148 -5.51 0.75 15.70
CA ALA A 148 -6.64 -0.04 15.23
C ALA A 148 -7.98 0.47 15.80
N HIS A 149 -8.03 0.74 17.10
CA HIS A 149 -9.27 1.21 17.76
C HIS A 149 -9.68 2.62 17.28
N GLU A 150 -8.72 3.52 17.15
CA GLU A 150 -8.97 4.88 16.65
C GLU A 150 -9.48 4.86 15.22
N LEU A 151 -8.89 4.02 14.37
CA LEU A 151 -9.32 3.85 12.98
C LEU A 151 -10.72 3.26 12.88
N ASP A 152 -11.04 2.24 13.69
CA ASP A 152 -12.37 1.65 13.74
C ASP A 152 -13.43 2.68 14.11
N LYS A 153 -13.16 3.51 15.10
CA LYS A 153 -14.05 4.60 15.54
C LYS A 153 -14.27 5.62 14.41
N TRP A 154 -13.22 5.99 13.72
CA TRP A 154 -13.27 6.97 12.63
C TRP A 154 -14.11 6.49 11.46
N MET A 155 -13.98 5.22 11.08
CA MET A 155 -14.74 4.60 10.00
C MET A 155 -16.23 4.50 10.34
N LEU A 156 -16.58 4.25 11.60
CA LEU A 156 -17.98 4.23 12.06
C LEU A 156 -18.61 5.63 11.99
N GLU A 157 -17.86 6.67 12.34
CA GLU A 157 -18.32 8.06 12.26
C GLU A 157 -18.56 8.46 10.78
N GLU A 158 -17.72 8.06 9.84
CA GLU A 158 -17.93 8.32 8.41
C GLU A 158 -19.19 7.62 7.87
N ASP A 159 -19.47 6.41 8.30
CA ASP A 159 -20.67 5.67 7.86
C ASP A 159 -21.95 6.32 8.39
N GLU A 160 -21.95 6.85 9.62
CA GLU A 160 -23.10 7.62 10.14
C GLU A 160 -23.39 8.89 9.35
N TYR A 161 -22.37 9.53 8.75
CA TYR A 161 -22.52 10.72 7.92
C TYR A 161 -22.98 10.40 6.49
N ARG A 162 -22.80 9.18 6.01
CA ARG A 162 -23.20 8.78 4.64
C ARG A 162 -24.70 8.48 4.51
N ASP A 163 -25.36 8.16 5.60
CA ASP A 163 -26.79 7.84 5.63
C ASP A 163 -27.70 9.08 5.71
N TRP A 164 -27.13 10.27 5.57
CA TRP A 164 -27.82 11.57 5.48
C TRP A 164 -27.68 12.15 4.06
#